data_48d5d4501c7febe0562a5e8671562b69
#
_entry.id   48d5d4501c7febe0562a5e8671562b69
#
_cell.length_a   1.000
_cell.length_b   1.000
_cell.length_c   1.000
_cell.angle_alpha   90.00
_cell.angle_beta   90.00
_cell.angle_gamma   90.00
#
_symmetry.space_group_name_H-M   'P 1'
#
loop_
_entity.id
_entity.type
_entity.pdbx_description
1 polymer ?
#
loop_
_entity_poly.entity_id
_entity_poly.type
_entity_poly.pdbx_seq_one_letter_code
_entity_poly.pdbx_strand_id
1 'polypeptide(L)'
;TSISNADSVLEKGGAFYICSPIGKEVRKFIEAIEFSNWHYQSGLVWNKSSLSLSRHDYHPKHEIIHYGWKGGKAHTWEADRKQTTVFDFDKPSKSGLHPTIKPVELVEYYISNVSKHGFKVLDLFLGSGTSIIASEKLGRSCYGMELDEKYCDVIIKRWQEYTKKEAIRESDGANFNNLYSEVLTKRSC
;
A
#
# COMPACT_ATOMS: atom_id res chain seq x y z
N THR A 1 -9.32 14.71 6.38
CA THR A 1 -8.97 13.27 6.56
C THR A 1 -8.05 12.80 5.43
N SER A 2 -7.37 11.66 5.61
CA SER A 2 -6.50 11.09 4.57
C SER A 2 -7.27 10.79 3.28
N ILE A 3 -8.52 10.31 3.38
CA ILE A 3 -9.38 10.07 2.21
C ILE A 3 -9.73 11.38 1.51
N SER A 4 -10.03 12.46 2.24
CA SER A 4 -10.29 13.78 1.63
C SER A 4 -9.08 14.33 0.88
N ASN A 5 -7.87 14.10 1.41
CA ASN A 5 -6.63 14.48 0.73
C ASN A 5 -6.41 13.64 -0.54
N ALA A 6 -6.67 12.32 -0.45
CA ALA A 6 -6.61 11.45 -1.63
C ALA A 6 -7.65 11.85 -2.68
N ASP A 7 -8.86 12.27 -2.27
CA ASP A 7 -9.90 12.70 -3.20
C ASP A 7 -9.48 13.88 -4.06
N SER A 8 -8.71 14.81 -3.52
CA SER A 8 -8.26 16.00 -4.27
C SER A 8 -7.35 15.66 -5.46
N VAL A 9 -6.69 14.50 -5.44
CA VAL A 9 -5.71 14.08 -6.47
C VAL A 9 -6.13 12.80 -7.21
N LEU A 10 -7.08 12.02 -6.67
CA LEU A 10 -7.59 10.83 -7.33
C LEU A 10 -8.47 11.23 -8.52
N GLU A 11 -8.19 10.67 -9.68
CA GLU A 11 -8.98 10.90 -10.89
C GLU A 11 -10.37 10.28 -10.77
N LYS A 12 -11.36 10.85 -11.48
CA LYS A 12 -12.68 10.21 -11.64
C LYS A 12 -12.51 8.83 -12.27
N GLY A 13 -13.15 7.82 -11.70
CA GLY A 13 -12.97 6.42 -12.07
C GLY A 13 -11.69 5.78 -11.52
N GLY A 14 -10.84 6.51 -10.82
CA GLY A 14 -9.68 5.98 -10.13
C GLY A 14 -10.10 4.99 -9.03
N ALA A 15 -9.57 3.79 -9.07
CA ALA A 15 -9.88 2.74 -8.09
C ALA A 15 -9.12 2.93 -6.78
N PHE A 16 -9.68 2.42 -5.69
CA PHE A 16 -9.02 2.37 -4.40
C PHE A 16 -9.10 0.97 -3.78
N TYR A 17 -8.05 0.63 -3.01
CA TYR A 17 -8.00 -0.52 -2.12
C TYR A 17 -7.55 -0.03 -0.74
N ILE A 18 -8.43 -0.11 0.26
CA ILE A 18 -8.14 0.36 1.61
C ILE A 18 -8.20 -0.81 2.57
N CYS A 19 -7.05 -1.18 3.13
CA CYS A 19 -6.96 -2.24 4.12
C CYS A 19 -7.46 -1.76 5.48
N SER A 20 -8.27 -2.56 6.15
CA SER A 20 -8.75 -2.28 7.51
C SER A 20 -8.57 -3.48 8.45
N PRO A 21 -8.47 -3.24 9.76
CA PRO A 21 -8.64 -4.29 10.74
C PRO A 21 -10.02 -4.92 10.61
N ILE A 22 -10.15 -6.15 11.11
CA ILE A 22 -11.46 -6.79 11.31
C ILE A 22 -12.13 -6.27 12.59
N GLY A 23 -13.44 -6.42 12.71
CA GLY A 23 -14.23 -6.04 13.89
C GLY A 23 -14.92 -4.70 13.74
N LYS A 24 -15.23 -4.06 14.89
CA LYS A 24 -16.06 -2.84 14.93
C LYS A 24 -15.50 -1.64 14.17
N GLU A 25 -14.20 -1.60 13.99
CA GLU A 25 -13.54 -0.47 13.31
C GLU A 25 -13.81 -0.46 11.80
N VAL A 26 -14.19 -1.59 11.20
CA VAL A 26 -14.56 -1.69 9.76
C VAL A 26 -15.59 -0.64 9.37
N ARG A 27 -16.57 -0.39 10.25
CA ARG A 27 -17.62 0.60 9.99
C ARG A 27 -17.09 2.00 9.73
N LYS A 28 -16.06 2.43 10.48
CA LYS A 28 -15.45 3.76 10.31
C LYS A 28 -14.80 3.94 8.94
N PHE A 29 -14.24 2.88 8.39
CA PHE A 29 -13.66 2.92 7.05
C PHE A 29 -14.75 3.08 5.99
N ILE A 30 -15.84 2.32 6.11
CA ILE A 30 -16.97 2.40 5.18
C ILE A 30 -17.60 3.81 5.24
N GLU A 31 -17.90 4.31 6.45
CA GLU A 31 -18.45 5.65 6.67
C GLU A 31 -17.54 6.75 6.07
N ALA A 32 -16.22 6.63 6.21
CA ALA A 32 -15.28 7.59 5.66
C ALA A 32 -15.23 7.56 4.12
N ILE A 33 -15.36 6.38 3.52
CA ILE A 33 -15.45 6.20 2.06
C ILE A 33 -16.74 6.84 1.52
N GLU A 34 -17.89 6.53 2.14
CA GLU A 34 -19.19 7.05 1.76
C GLU A 34 -19.28 8.58 1.93
N PHE A 35 -18.71 9.12 3.03
CA PHE A 35 -18.63 10.56 3.26
C PHE A 35 -17.85 11.31 2.16
N SER A 36 -16.90 10.64 1.50
CA SER A 36 -16.13 11.22 0.40
C SER A 36 -16.80 11.07 -0.97
N ASN A 37 -18.06 10.58 -1.01
CA ASN A 37 -18.79 10.29 -2.24
C ASN A 37 -18.06 9.31 -3.18
N TRP A 38 -17.23 8.44 -2.64
CA TRP A 38 -16.61 7.37 -3.38
C TRP A 38 -17.57 6.17 -3.48
N HIS A 39 -17.59 5.54 -4.64
CA HIS A 39 -18.38 4.34 -4.82
C HIS A 39 -17.72 3.17 -4.11
N TYR A 40 -18.33 2.69 -3.05
CA TYR A 40 -17.95 1.44 -2.37
C TYR A 40 -18.55 0.25 -3.10
N GLN A 41 -17.71 -0.62 -3.64
CA GLN A 41 -18.16 -1.78 -4.41
C GLN A 41 -18.28 -3.03 -3.54
N SER A 42 -17.23 -3.36 -2.80
CA SER A 42 -17.23 -4.58 -1.97
C SER A 42 -16.10 -4.61 -0.94
N GLY A 43 -16.28 -5.42 0.09
CA GLY A 43 -15.20 -5.88 0.96
C GLY A 43 -14.55 -7.13 0.36
N LEU A 44 -13.24 -7.07 0.16
CA LEU A 44 -12.42 -8.19 -0.27
C LEU A 44 -11.71 -8.79 0.93
N VAL A 45 -11.36 -10.05 0.89
CA VAL A 45 -10.73 -10.77 2.00
C VAL A 45 -9.37 -11.31 1.58
N TRP A 46 -8.32 -10.80 2.20
CA TRP A 46 -7.02 -11.46 2.14
C TRP A 46 -6.96 -12.54 3.23
N ASN A 47 -7.08 -13.81 2.83
CA ASN A 47 -6.89 -14.96 3.70
C ASN A 47 -5.39 -15.26 3.85
N LYS A 48 -4.87 -15.18 5.07
CA LYS A 48 -3.46 -15.40 5.37
C LYS A 48 -3.15 -16.87 5.59
N SER A 49 -1.93 -17.29 5.27
CA SER A 49 -1.46 -18.66 5.56
C SER A 49 -1.43 -18.98 7.05
N SER A 50 -1.24 -17.98 7.91
CA SER A 50 -1.19 -18.15 9.38
C SER A 50 -2.08 -17.14 10.10
N LEU A 51 -2.63 -17.56 11.25
CA LEU A 51 -3.37 -16.68 12.14
C LEU A 51 -2.44 -15.65 12.83
N SER A 52 -3.04 -14.56 13.29
CA SER A 52 -2.39 -13.61 14.20
C SER A 52 -2.93 -13.82 15.60
N LEU A 53 -2.06 -14.12 16.55
CA LEU A 53 -2.46 -14.28 17.95
C LEU A 53 -3.08 -12.98 18.46
N SER A 54 -4.22 -13.10 19.11
CA SER A 54 -4.96 -12.00 19.71
C SER A 54 -5.56 -12.40 21.04
N ARG A 55 -6.11 -11.43 21.77
CA ARG A 55 -6.87 -11.68 23.01
C ARG A 55 -8.35 -11.95 22.75
N HIS A 56 -8.76 -12.12 21.51
CA HIS A 56 -10.14 -12.44 21.12
C HIS A 56 -10.36 -13.95 21.11
N ASP A 57 -11.60 -14.39 21.23
CA ASP A 57 -11.98 -15.80 21.17
C ASP A 57 -11.62 -16.43 19.81
N TYR A 58 -11.74 -15.64 18.73
CA TYR A 58 -11.32 -16.03 17.39
C TYR A 58 -10.07 -15.26 16.97
N HIS A 59 -8.99 -15.96 16.67
CA HIS A 59 -7.75 -15.34 16.18
C HIS A 59 -7.90 -14.88 14.73
N PRO A 60 -7.55 -13.63 14.41
CA PRO A 60 -7.59 -13.12 13.04
C PRO A 60 -6.71 -13.91 12.09
N LYS A 61 -7.30 -14.43 11.02
CA LYS A 61 -6.56 -15.09 9.92
C LYS A 61 -6.69 -14.33 8.61
N HIS A 62 -7.45 -13.25 8.58
CA HIS A 62 -7.67 -12.46 7.37
C HIS A 62 -7.59 -10.96 7.65
N GLU A 63 -7.50 -10.18 6.57
CA GLU A 63 -7.73 -8.74 6.57
C GLU A 63 -8.84 -8.40 5.57
N ILE A 64 -9.59 -7.34 5.86
CA ILE A 64 -10.57 -6.78 4.95
C ILE A 64 -9.93 -5.68 4.13
N ILE A 65 -10.23 -5.68 2.83
CA ILE A 65 -9.77 -4.68 1.89
C ILE A 65 -10.99 -4.08 1.21
N HIS A 66 -11.26 -2.84 1.50
CA HIS A 66 -12.36 -2.09 0.89
C HIS A 66 -11.98 -1.72 -0.54
N TYR A 67 -12.80 -2.13 -1.48
CA TYR A 67 -12.62 -1.87 -2.91
C TYR A 67 -13.73 -1.02 -3.46
N GLY A 68 -13.36 -0.12 -4.35
CA GLY A 68 -14.27 0.74 -5.09
C GLY A 68 -13.51 1.75 -5.94
N TRP A 69 -14.17 2.84 -6.32
CA TRP A 69 -13.59 3.86 -7.17
C TRP A 69 -14.23 5.24 -6.93
N LYS A 70 -13.53 6.30 -7.31
CA LYS A 70 -14.09 7.65 -7.33
C LYS A 70 -15.13 7.78 -8.41
N GLY A 71 -16.32 8.25 -8.06
CA GLY A 71 -17.42 8.45 -8.99
C GLY A 71 -17.14 9.43 -10.14
N GLY A 72 -18.09 9.53 -11.09
CA GLY A 72 -18.07 10.52 -12.17
C GLY A 72 -17.45 10.06 -13.49
N LYS A 73 -16.92 8.83 -13.56
CA LYS A 73 -16.43 8.16 -14.77
C LYS A 73 -16.43 6.65 -14.55
N ALA A 74 -16.48 5.87 -15.63
CA ALA A 74 -16.24 4.43 -15.56
C ALA A 74 -14.84 4.14 -14.99
N HIS A 75 -14.74 3.17 -14.09
CA HIS A 75 -13.46 2.73 -13.57
C HIS A 75 -12.71 1.84 -14.57
N THR A 76 -11.40 1.78 -14.44
CA THR A 76 -10.57 0.87 -15.21
C THR A 76 -10.62 -0.53 -14.58
N TRP A 77 -10.87 -1.55 -15.41
CA TRP A 77 -10.76 -2.95 -15.04
C TRP A 77 -9.98 -3.71 -16.12
N GLU A 78 -8.79 -4.20 -15.79
CA GLU A 78 -7.88 -4.86 -16.72
C GLU A 78 -7.86 -6.37 -16.53
N ALA A 79 -8.43 -6.89 -15.44
CA ALA A 79 -8.52 -8.32 -15.19
C ALA A 79 -9.72 -8.95 -15.91
N ASP A 80 -9.76 -10.28 -15.93
CA ASP A 80 -10.92 -11.04 -16.40
C ASP A 80 -12.08 -11.04 -15.38
N ARG A 81 -13.18 -11.74 -15.70
CA ARG A 81 -14.37 -11.87 -14.84
C ARG A 81 -14.30 -13.07 -13.87
N LYS A 82 -13.14 -13.69 -13.70
CA LYS A 82 -12.96 -14.85 -12.81
C LYS A 82 -12.42 -14.44 -11.44
N GLN A 83 -12.19 -13.15 -11.21
CA GLN A 83 -11.68 -12.63 -9.95
C GLN A 83 -12.72 -12.83 -8.85
N THR A 84 -12.26 -13.24 -7.67
CA THR A 84 -13.12 -13.52 -6.51
C THR A 84 -12.88 -12.49 -5.40
N THR A 85 -13.76 -12.49 -4.40
CA THR A 85 -13.64 -11.59 -3.24
C THR A 85 -12.74 -12.13 -2.13
N VAL A 86 -12.23 -13.36 -2.28
CA VAL A 86 -11.30 -13.98 -1.31
C VAL A 86 -10.03 -14.37 -2.03
N PHE A 87 -8.89 -13.97 -1.47
CA PHE A 87 -7.55 -14.22 -2.03
C PHE A 87 -6.67 -14.92 -1.01
N ASP A 88 -5.94 -15.92 -1.47
CA ASP A 88 -4.94 -16.64 -0.69
C ASP A 88 -3.55 -16.12 -1.07
N PHE A 89 -2.93 -15.36 -0.17
CA PHE A 89 -1.55 -14.94 -0.29
C PHE A 89 -0.82 -15.21 1.02
N ASP A 90 0.37 -15.78 0.93
CA ASP A 90 1.16 -16.07 2.10
C ASP A 90 1.56 -14.79 2.85
N LYS A 91 1.41 -14.84 4.16
CA LYS A 91 1.94 -13.77 5.00
C LYS A 91 3.47 -13.80 4.91
N PRO A 92 4.13 -12.67 4.60
CA PRO A 92 5.57 -12.62 4.61
C PRO A 92 6.14 -13.13 5.94
N SER A 93 7.17 -13.96 5.87
CA SER A 93 7.92 -14.36 7.06
C SER A 93 8.39 -13.10 7.80
N LYS A 94 8.51 -13.15 9.14
CA LYS A 94 8.96 -12.02 9.97
C LYS A 94 10.32 -11.52 9.47
N SER A 95 10.29 -10.57 8.54
CA SER A 95 11.45 -9.76 8.24
C SER A 95 11.52 -8.70 9.34
N GLY A 96 12.66 -8.37 9.89
CA GLY A 96 12.82 -7.29 10.88
C GLY A 96 12.46 -5.89 10.34
N LEU A 97 11.84 -5.81 9.16
CA LEU A 97 11.58 -4.57 8.42
C LEU A 97 10.33 -3.83 8.89
N HIS A 98 9.21 -4.52 9.15
CA HIS A 98 7.96 -3.89 9.60
C HIS A 98 7.01 -4.95 10.20
N PRO A 99 6.27 -4.65 11.29
CA PRO A 99 5.37 -5.60 11.95
C PRO A 99 4.23 -6.11 11.08
N THR A 100 3.76 -5.32 10.13
CA THR A 100 2.57 -5.57 9.31
C THR A 100 2.85 -5.49 7.80
N ILE A 101 3.96 -6.09 7.36
CA ILE A 101 4.30 -6.15 5.93
C ILE A 101 3.22 -6.92 5.17
N LYS A 102 2.75 -6.35 4.05
CA LYS A 102 1.90 -7.05 3.09
C LYS A 102 2.75 -7.76 2.03
N PRO A 103 2.29 -8.90 1.49
CA PRO A 103 2.95 -9.53 0.35
C PRO A 103 3.01 -8.57 -0.83
N VAL A 104 4.13 -8.54 -1.54
CA VAL A 104 4.27 -7.73 -2.75
C VAL A 104 3.29 -8.22 -3.81
N GLU A 105 3.14 -9.52 -3.94
CA GLU A 105 2.24 -10.21 -4.88
C GLU A 105 0.78 -9.82 -4.68
N LEU A 106 0.34 -9.62 -3.44
CA LEU A 106 -1.01 -9.15 -3.13
C LEU A 106 -1.25 -7.73 -3.67
N VAL A 107 -0.27 -6.85 -3.50
CA VAL A 107 -0.37 -5.46 -3.98
C VAL A 107 -0.23 -5.40 -5.50
N GLU A 108 0.64 -6.20 -6.10
CA GLU A 108 0.75 -6.38 -7.55
C GLU A 108 -0.59 -6.81 -8.16
N TYR A 109 -1.26 -7.78 -7.52
CA TYR A 109 -2.57 -8.25 -7.94
C TYR A 109 -3.59 -7.11 -8.01
N TYR A 110 -3.68 -6.27 -6.97
CA TYR A 110 -4.61 -5.14 -6.98
C TYR A 110 -4.25 -4.12 -8.05
N ILE A 111 -2.98 -3.72 -8.13
CA ILE A 111 -2.52 -2.70 -9.08
C ILE A 111 -2.77 -3.16 -10.52
N SER A 112 -2.48 -4.43 -10.84
CA SER A 112 -2.65 -4.97 -12.18
C SER A 112 -4.12 -5.05 -12.61
N ASN A 113 -5.04 -5.31 -11.68
CA ASN A 113 -6.47 -5.44 -11.99
C ASN A 113 -7.11 -4.11 -12.41
N VAL A 114 -6.58 -2.96 -11.97
CA VAL A 114 -7.23 -1.65 -12.14
C VAL A 114 -6.34 -0.60 -12.80
N SER A 115 -5.18 -0.97 -13.29
CA SER A 115 -4.25 -0.01 -13.89
C SER A 115 -3.46 -0.60 -15.05
N LYS A 116 -3.07 0.25 -15.99
CA LYS A 116 -2.16 -0.06 -17.10
C LYS A 116 -0.73 0.36 -16.78
N HIS A 117 0.23 -0.16 -17.56
CA HIS A 117 1.61 0.33 -17.53
C HIS A 117 1.65 1.87 -17.64
N GLY A 118 2.50 2.51 -16.86
CA GLY A 118 2.63 3.98 -16.81
C GLY A 118 1.59 4.71 -15.95
N PHE A 119 0.58 4.01 -15.39
CA PHE A 119 -0.37 4.64 -14.46
C PHE A 119 0.31 5.02 -13.16
N LYS A 120 -0.33 5.96 -12.44
CA LYS A 120 0.12 6.43 -11.12
C LYS A 120 -0.60 5.70 -10.01
N VAL A 121 0.14 5.34 -8.98
CA VAL A 121 -0.35 4.73 -7.74
C VAL A 121 -0.07 5.70 -6.60
N LEU A 122 -1.03 5.91 -5.71
CA LEU A 122 -0.88 6.71 -4.50
C LEU A 122 -1.03 5.81 -3.27
N ASP A 123 -0.05 5.84 -2.37
CA ASP A 123 -0.13 5.20 -1.06
C ASP A 123 0.23 6.20 0.04
N LEU A 124 -0.77 6.57 0.84
CA LEU A 124 -0.61 7.56 1.92
C LEU A 124 -0.02 6.95 3.22
N PHE A 125 0.21 5.64 3.25
CA PHE A 125 0.67 4.90 4.42
C PHE A 125 1.64 3.79 4.00
N LEU A 126 2.78 4.18 3.43
CA LEU A 126 3.74 3.26 2.78
C LEU A 126 4.25 2.13 3.67
N GLY A 127 4.39 2.39 4.99
CA GLY A 127 4.96 1.41 5.91
C GLY A 127 6.34 0.96 5.46
N SER A 128 6.46 -0.29 5.00
CA SER A 128 7.72 -0.83 4.48
C SER A 128 7.93 -0.62 2.97
N GLY A 129 7.04 0.11 2.28
CA GLY A 129 7.17 0.42 0.85
C GLY A 129 6.74 -0.69 -0.10
N THR A 130 5.86 -1.59 0.32
CA THR A 130 5.40 -2.69 -0.55
C THR A 130 4.77 -2.16 -1.85
N SER A 131 3.99 -1.07 -1.78
CA SER A 131 3.35 -0.45 -2.93
C SER A 131 4.36 0.13 -3.93
N ILE A 132 5.50 0.64 -3.45
CA ILE A 132 6.59 1.12 -4.31
C ILE A 132 7.20 -0.04 -5.09
N ILE A 133 7.54 -1.15 -4.40
CA ILE A 133 8.13 -2.32 -5.06
C ILE A 133 7.16 -2.94 -6.07
N ALA A 134 5.89 -3.11 -5.70
CA ALA A 134 4.87 -3.64 -6.60
C ALA A 134 4.68 -2.76 -7.84
N SER A 135 4.65 -1.45 -7.65
CA SER A 135 4.51 -0.49 -8.77
C SER A 135 5.71 -0.52 -9.70
N GLU A 136 6.93 -0.54 -9.17
CA GLU A 136 8.17 -0.64 -9.97
C GLU A 136 8.17 -1.94 -10.81
N LYS A 137 7.84 -3.10 -10.20
CA LYS A 137 7.74 -4.38 -10.91
C LYS A 137 6.75 -4.33 -12.07
N LEU A 138 5.67 -3.63 -11.90
CA LEU A 138 4.59 -3.54 -12.89
C LEU A 138 4.76 -2.36 -13.88
N GLY A 139 5.79 -1.54 -13.75
CA GLY A 139 6.01 -0.36 -14.59
C GLY A 139 4.98 0.75 -14.35
N ARG A 140 4.60 0.98 -13.10
CA ARG A 140 3.77 2.08 -12.62
C ARG A 140 4.62 3.06 -11.81
N SER A 141 4.20 4.33 -11.75
CA SER A 141 4.83 5.33 -10.89
C SER A 141 4.11 5.37 -9.55
N CYS A 142 4.81 5.11 -8.45
CA CYS A 142 4.23 5.18 -7.10
C CYS A 142 4.61 6.50 -6.43
N TYR A 143 3.59 7.19 -5.91
CA TYR A 143 3.72 8.34 -5.02
C TYR A 143 3.27 7.89 -3.63
N GLY A 144 4.09 8.11 -2.62
CA GLY A 144 3.79 7.61 -1.31
C GLY A 144 4.22 8.53 -0.18
N MET A 145 3.59 8.36 0.97
CA MET A 145 3.89 9.08 2.19
C MET A 145 4.16 8.10 3.33
N GLU A 146 5.13 8.42 4.16
CA GLU A 146 5.42 7.71 5.41
C GLU A 146 5.79 8.75 6.47
N LEU A 147 5.23 8.57 7.66
CA LEU A 147 5.43 9.50 8.77
C LEU A 147 6.70 9.18 9.58
N ASP A 148 7.00 7.89 9.74
CA ASP A 148 8.17 7.45 10.50
C ASP A 148 9.43 7.49 9.62
N GLU A 149 10.37 8.36 9.98
CA GLU A 149 11.65 8.52 9.26
C GLU A 149 12.44 7.23 9.12
N LYS A 150 12.36 6.31 10.12
CA LYS A 150 13.03 5.01 10.06
C LYS A 150 12.44 4.12 8.97
N TYR A 151 11.13 4.19 8.78
CA TYR A 151 10.49 3.46 7.68
C TYR A 151 10.77 4.13 6.33
N CYS A 152 10.93 5.45 6.27
CA CYS A 152 11.42 6.11 5.06
C CYS A 152 12.77 5.54 4.62
N ASP A 153 13.72 5.37 5.54
CA ASP A 153 15.02 4.74 5.27
C ASP A 153 14.87 3.29 4.77
N VAL A 154 13.98 2.51 5.39
CA VAL A 154 13.69 1.13 4.97
C VAL A 154 13.13 1.09 3.56
N ILE A 155 12.19 1.97 3.23
CA ILE A 155 11.58 2.06 1.90
C ILE A 155 12.64 2.33 0.83
N ILE A 156 13.48 3.34 1.07
CA ILE A 156 14.51 3.75 0.12
C ILE A 156 15.52 2.63 -0.10
N LYS A 157 16.02 1.99 0.97
CA LYS A 157 16.94 0.86 0.86
C LYS A 157 16.34 -0.29 0.07
N ARG A 158 15.11 -0.70 0.38
CA ARG A 158 14.42 -1.77 -0.34
C ARG A 158 14.28 -1.45 -1.83
N TRP A 159 13.92 -0.20 -2.15
CA TRP A 159 13.79 0.22 -3.54
C TRP A 159 15.15 0.20 -4.27
N GLN A 160 16.22 0.70 -3.64
CA GLN A 160 17.57 0.64 -4.20
C GLN A 160 18.05 -0.80 -4.39
N GLU A 161 17.80 -1.67 -3.40
CA GLU A 161 18.13 -3.10 -3.49
C GLU A 161 17.40 -3.80 -4.63
N TYR A 162 16.13 -3.46 -4.82
CA TYR A 162 15.33 -4.05 -5.89
C TYR A 162 15.72 -3.53 -7.27
N THR A 163 15.84 -2.22 -7.43
CA THR A 163 16.05 -1.58 -8.75
C THR A 163 17.50 -1.50 -9.18
N LYS A 164 18.43 -1.60 -8.22
CA LYS A 164 19.86 -1.29 -8.39
C LYS A 164 20.15 0.15 -8.82
N LYS A 165 19.20 1.05 -8.56
CA LYS A 165 19.31 2.50 -8.80
C LYS A 165 19.60 3.22 -7.49
N GLU A 166 20.16 4.41 -7.58
CA GLU A 166 20.38 5.31 -6.44
C GLU A 166 19.17 6.21 -6.23
N ALA A 167 18.75 6.36 -4.97
CA ALA A 167 17.71 7.32 -4.60
C ALA A 167 18.33 8.71 -4.39
N ILE A 168 17.71 9.69 -5.01
CA ILE A 168 18.16 11.10 -5.00
C ILE A 168 17.09 11.95 -4.35
N ARG A 169 17.49 12.81 -3.42
CA ARG A 169 16.60 13.77 -2.79
C ARG A 169 16.31 14.91 -3.76
N GLU A 170 15.04 15.14 -4.08
CA GLU A 170 14.63 16.11 -5.10
C GLU A 170 15.04 17.55 -4.77
N SER A 171 15.01 17.93 -3.50
CA SER A 171 15.23 19.31 -3.06
C SER A 171 16.64 19.85 -3.32
N ASP A 172 17.66 18.99 -3.35
CA ASP A 172 19.06 19.38 -3.45
C ASP A 172 19.95 18.43 -4.25
N GLY A 173 19.38 17.36 -4.80
CA GLY A 173 20.12 16.36 -5.56
C GLY A 173 21.01 15.44 -4.72
N ALA A 174 20.89 15.47 -3.39
CA ALA A 174 21.73 14.65 -2.52
C ALA A 174 21.40 13.15 -2.65
N ASN A 175 22.44 12.32 -2.73
CA ASN A 175 22.33 10.87 -2.76
C ASN A 175 22.00 10.32 -1.38
N PHE A 176 21.03 9.40 -1.29
CA PHE A 176 20.59 8.80 -0.04
C PHE A 176 21.74 8.11 0.72
N ASN A 177 22.60 7.37 0.05
CA ASN A 177 23.67 6.61 0.70
C ASN A 177 24.67 7.54 1.41
N ASN A 178 24.98 8.70 0.81
CA ASN A 178 25.86 9.69 1.41
C ASN A 178 25.23 10.28 2.68
N LEU A 179 23.97 10.72 2.59
CA LEU A 179 23.22 11.25 3.73
C LEU A 179 23.09 10.25 4.87
N TYR A 180 22.80 8.99 4.54
CA TYR A 180 22.64 7.93 5.53
C TYR A 180 23.96 7.65 6.27
N SER A 181 25.09 7.64 5.57
CA SER A 181 26.42 7.45 6.15
C SER A 181 26.79 8.58 7.12
N GLU A 182 26.50 9.84 6.77
CA GLU A 182 26.73 10.99 7.65
C GLU A 182 25.93 10.91 8.95
N VAL A 183 24.65 10.47 8.88
CA VAL A 183 23.79 10.30 10.06
C VAL A 183 24.30 9.21 10.97
N LEU A 184 24.76 8.09 10.42
CA LEU A 184 25.33 7.00 11.22
C LEU A 184 26.61 7.44 11.94
N THR A 185 27.47 8.16 11.28
CA THR A 185 28.72 8.70 11.88
C THR A 185 28.41 9.63 13.05
N LYS A 186 27.44 10.51 12.91
CA LYS A 186 27.01 11.44 13.99
C LYS A 186 26.35 10.76 15.18
N ARG A 187 25.74 9.57 15.01
CA ARG A 187 25.13 8.81 16.11
C ARG A 187 26.14 7.92 16.87
N SER A 188 27.32 7.74 16.32
CA SER A 188 28.41 6.91 16.93
C SER A 188 29.44 7.73 17.72
N CYS A 189 29.33 9.06 17.71
CA CYS A 189 30.08 10.00 18.54
C CYS A 189 29.22 10.51 19.70
#